data_79aa65adfdbb47e41a7ab9ea3fa99c97
#
_entry.id   79aa65adfdbb47e41a7ab9ea3fa99c97
#
_cell.length_a   1.000
_cell.length_b   1.000
_cell.length_c   1.000
_cell.angle_alpha   90.00
_cell.angle_beta   90.00
_cell.angle_gamma   90.00
#
_symmetry.space_group_name_H-M   'P 1'
#
loop_
_entity.id
_entity.type
_entity.pdbx_description
1 polymer ?
#
loop_
_entity_poly.entity_id
_entity_poly.type
_entity_poly.pdbx_seq_one_letter_code
_entity_poly.pdbx_strand_id
1 'polypeptide(L)'
;MYLPGFKAIAKDLDTDVSSVSLSLSTFFIGISTGQLLYGPLLDKFGRKKPLYFGLTLFILSSLSCLFVTNIDQLIVIRFVQAIGCCAAAVAAVAMVRDLFTVKESPKVFASLMLVIAVSPMLAPTAGGYLIAALGWQSVFVFLGLMAFLMLLASIWWLPESYKPDPSYSLKPKPILTNFLTVLKEPGFYTYALVSAITFSGLFAYVSSSPIVFMDIYKVSETGYG
;
A
#
# COMPACT_ATOMS: atom_id res chain seq x y z
N MET A 1 7.88 2.49 -8.28
CA MET A 1 8.72 3.67 -8.08
C MET A 1 9.94 3.43 -7.19
N TYR A 2 9.83 2.73 -6.09
CA TYR A 2 10.90 2.53 -5.11
C TYR A 2 12.00 1.53 -5.56
N LEU A 3 11.62 0.49 -6.31
CA LEU A 3 12.50 -0.62 -6.72
C LEU A 3 13.78 -0.20 -7.47
N PRO A 4 13.73 0.72 -8.46
CA PRO A 4 14.94 1.16 -9.16
C PRO A 4 15.98 1.80 -8.24
N GLY A 5 15.56 2.34 -7.08
CA GLY A 5 16.43 3.01 -6.11
C GLY A 5 17.22 2.10 -5.17
N PHE A 6 17.06 0.79 -5.22
CA PHE A 6 17.69 -0.12 -4.25
C PHE A 6 19.19 0.04 -4.14
N LYS A 7 19.89 0.17 -5.28
CA LYS A 7 21.34 0.39 -5.29
C LYS A 7 21.74 1.75 -4.73
N ALA A 8 21.01 2.80 -5.10
CA ALA A 8 21.24 4.15 -4.61
C ALA A 8 21.06 4.24 -3.09
N ILE A 9 19.99 3.61 -2.57
CA ILE A 9 19.71 3.53 -1.13
C ILE A 9 20.78 2.73 -0.40
N ALA A 10 21.16 1.56 -0.92
CA ALA A 10 22.20 0.71 -0.32
C ALA A 10 23.53 1.46 -0.20
N LYS A 11 23.89 2.23 -1.23
CA LYS A 11 25.11 3.06 -1.23
C LYS A 11 25.01 4.22 -0.24
N ASP A 12 23.86 4.91 -0.18
CA ASP A 12 23.68 6.10 0.64
C ASP A 12 23.58 5.77 2.14
N LEU A 13 22.99 4.63 2.48
CA LEU A 13 22.84 4.14 3.86
C LEU A 13 23.94 3.17 4.30
N ASP A 14 25.02 3.02 3.51
CA ASP A 14 26.17 2.12 3.77
C ASP A 14 25.72 0.69 4.14
N THR A 15 24.87 0.09 3.29
CA THR A 15 24.28 -1.23 3.51
C THR A 15 24.26 -2.06 2.22
N ASP A 16 23.83 -3.30 2.32
CA ASP A 16 23.66 -4.18 1.16
C ASP A 16 22.22 -4.10 0.58
N VAL A 17 22.09 -4.45 -0.70
CA VAL A 17 20.81 -4.45 -1.42
C VAL A 17 19.80 -5.43 -0.79
N SER A 18 20.29 -6.51 -0.16
CA SER A 18 19.45 -7.46 0.56
C SER A 18 18.76 -6.80 1.76
N SER A 19 19.47 -6.00 2.53
CA SER A 19 18.91 -5.24 3.66
C SER A 19 17.90 -4.19 3.18
N VAL A 20 18.16 -3.52 2.06
CA VAL A 20 17.16 -2.63 1.44
C VAL A 20 15.89 -3.41 1.03
N SER A 21 16.04 -4.60 0.49
CA SER A 21 14.92 -5.50 0.14
C SER A 21 14.04 -5.87 1.34
N LEU A 22 14.60 -5.96 2.56
CA LEU A 22 13.82 -6.17 3.78
C LEU A 22 12.82 -5.05 4.05
N SER A 23 13.14 -3.81 3.67
CA SER A 23 12.20 -2.69 3.80
C SER A 23 10.96 -2.87 2.94
N LEU A 24 11.07 -3.51 1.77
CA LEU A 24 9.93 -3.88 0.93
C LEU A 24 9.13 -5.03 1.55
N SER A 25 9.79 -6.05 2.08
CA SER A 25 9.12 -7.15 2.78
C SER A 25 8.33 -6.66 3.99
N THR A 26 8.94 -5.77 4.78
CA THR A 26 8.30 -5.14 5.94
C THR A 26 7.11 -4.27 5.52
N PHE A 27 7.19 -3.60 4.38
CA PHE A 27 6.08 -2.87 3.79
C PHE A 27 4.90 -3.80 3.47
N PHE A 28 5.13 -4.99 2.90
CA PHE A 28 4.06 -5.96 2.65
C PHE A 28 3.44 -6.51 3.95
N ILE A 29 4.25 -6.75 4.98
CA ILE A 29 3.74 -7.11 6.31
C ILE A 29 2.87 -5.99 6.87
N GLY A 30 3.30 -4.73 6.72
CA GLY A 30 2.54 -3.55 7.11
C GLY A 30 1.21 -3.42 6.37
N ILE A 31 1.18 -3.71 5.05
CA ILE A 31 -0.07 -3.78 4.27
C ILE A 31 -1.01 -4.84 4.87
N SER A 32 -0.55 -6.05 5.10
CA SER A 32 -1.37 -7.13 5.62
C SER A 32 -1.94 -6.80 7.00
N THR A 33 -1.11 -6.24 7.89
CA THR A 33 -1.54 -5.78 9.22
C THR A 33 -2.54 -4.64 9.12
N GLY A 34 -2.27 -3.65 8.28
CA GLY A 34 -3.14 -2.50 8.08
C GLY A 34 -4.53 -2.88 7.55
N GLN A 35 -4.61 -3.82 6.60
CA GLN A 35 -5.90 -4.30 6.08
C GLN A 35 -6.79 -4.89 7.17
N LEU A 36 -6.21 -5.64 8.10
CA LEU A 36 -6.95 -6.21 9.25
C LEU A 36 -7.44 -5.11 10.22
N LEU A 37 -6.65 -4.05 10.39
CA LEU A 37 -7.00 -2.96 11.32
C LEU A 37 -8.06 -2.03 10.74
N TYR A 38 -7.98 -1.69 9.44
CA TYR A 38 -8.89 -0.70 8.86
C TYR A 38 -10.33 -1.20 8.69
N GLY A 39 -10.57 -2.51 8.53
CA GLY A 39 -11.93 -3.05 8.46
C GLY A 39 -12.79 -2.58 9.64
N PRO A 40 -12.46 -2.97 10.88
CA PRO A 40 -13.21 -2.55 12.07
C PRO A 40 -13.25 -1.03 12.31
N LEU A 41 -12.17 -0.31 11.94
CA LEU A 41 -12.13 1.15 12.08
C LEU A 41 -13.11 1.86 11.14
N LEU A 42 -13.22 1.38 9.90
CA LEU A 42 -14.16 1.91 8.91
C LEU A 42 -15.62 1.67 9.30
N ASP A 43 -15.91 0.53 9.94
CA ASP A 43 -17.26 0.22 10.40
C ASP A 43 -17.65 1.06 11.64
N LYS A 44 -16.71 1.32 12.54
CA LYS A 44 -16.97 2.11 13.74
C LYS A 44 -17.05 3.61 13.49
N PHE A 45 -16.10 4.17 12.73
CA PHE A 45 -15.91 5.62 12.61
C PHE A 45 -16.44 6.21 11.30
N GLY A 46 -16.99 5.38 10.41
CA GLY A 46 -17.33 5.78 9.04
C GLY A 46 -16.13 5.68 8.11
N ARG A 47 -16.34 5.97 6.82
CA ARG A 47 -15.30 5.75 5.79
C ARG A 47 -14.26 6.86 5.76
N LYS A 48 -14.67 8.12 5.95
CA LYS A 48 -13.77 9.28 5.78
C LYS A 48 -12.74 9.43 6.89
N LYS A 49 -13.13 9.28 8.16
CA LYS A 49 -12.21 9.52 9.30
C LYS A 49 -10.98 8.60 9.28
N PRO A 50 -11.12 7.25 9.16
CA PRO A 50 -9.97 6.37 9.05
C PRO A 50 -9.16 6.59 7.76
N LEU A 51 -9.82 6.97 6.64
CA LEU A 51 -9.13 7.33 5.40
C LEU A 51 -8.23 8.55 5.60
N TYR A 52 -8.72 9.61 6.22
CA TYR A 52 -7.93 10.83 6.50
C TYR A 52 -6.75 10.54 7.42
N PHE A 53 -6.98 9.75 8.48
CA PHE A 53 -5.93 9.32 9.38
C PHE A 53 -4.84 8.55 8.63
N GLY A 54 -5.22 7.57 7.80
CA GLY A 54 -4.26 6.76 7.04
C GLY A 54 -3.49 7.58 6.00
N LEU A 55 -4.15 8.45 5.25
CA LEU A 55 -3.47 9.33 4.29
C LEU A 55 -2.50 10.28 4.99
N THR A 56 -2.88 10.85 6.14
CA THR A 56 -2.00 11.70 6.94
C THR A 56 -0.79 10.91 7.45
N LEU A 57 -1.01 9.70 7.95
CA LEU A 57 0.07 8.82 8.40
C LEU A 57 1.03 8.47 7.24
N PHE A 58 0.50 8.20 6.04
CA PHE A 58 1.29 7.95 4.85
C PHE A 58 2.13 9.17 4.44
N ILE A 59 1.55 10.37 4.47
CA ILE A 59 2.25 11.63 4.16
C ILE A 59 3.39 11.85 5.15
N LEU A 60 3.12 11.76 6.44
CA LEU A 60 4.14 11.96 7.49
C LEU A 60 5.25 10.93 7.39
N SER A 61 4.93 9.65 7.18
CA SER A 61 5.93 8.59 6.99
C SER A 61 6.75 8.81 5.71
N SER A 62 6.13 9.27 4.62
CA SER A 62 6.85 9.60 3.38
C SER A 62 7.85 10.74 3.60
N LEU A 63 7.44 11.78 4.30
CA LEU A 63 8.34 12.89 4.64
C LEU A 63 9.47 12.45 5.60
N SER A 64 9.16 11.56 6.54
CA SER A 64 10.16 11.00 7.46
C SER A 64 11.26 10.20 6.73
N CYS A 65 10.95 9.60 5.56
CA CYS A 65 11.97 8.94 4.74
C CYS A 65 13.07 9.87 4.23
N LEU A 66 12.86 11.19 4.22
CA LEU A 66 13.87 12.17 3.81
C LEU A 66 15.00 12.33 4.84
N PHE A 67 14.73 12.01 6.09
CA PHE A 67 15.64 12.20 7.23
C PHE A 67 16.27 10.89 7.72
N VAL A 68 16.09 9.81 6.97
CA VAL A 68 16.65 8.49 7.30
C VAL A 68 18.17 8.51 7.16
N THR A 69 18.86 8.02 8.19
CA THR A 69 20.33 7.92 8.24
C THR A 69 20.84 6.50 8.28
N ASN A 70 19.97 5.52 8.51
CA ASN A 70 20.32 4.09 8.52
C ASN A 70 19.15 3.22 8.04
N ILE A 71 19.47 1.97 7.69
CA ILE A 71 18.50 1.05 7.10
C ILE A 71 17.38 0.64 8.07
N ASP A 72 17.65 0.53 9.36
CA ASP A 72 16.64 0.13 10.35
C ASP A 72 15.54 1.17 10.49
N GLN A 73 15.92 2.46 10.46
CA GLN A 73 14.94 3.56 10.43
C GLN A 73 14.06 3.47 9.17
N LEU A 74 14.65 3.21 8.01
CA LEU A 74 13.90 3.04 6.77
C LEU A 74 12.92 1.89 6.87
N ILE A 75 13.33 0.74 7.39
CA ILE A 75 12.49 -0.45 7.57
C ILE A 75 11.27 -0.12 8.46
N VAL A 76 11.48 0.54 9.59
CA VAL A 76 10.39 0.91 10.52
C VAL A 76 9.45 1.92 9.88
N ILE A 77 9.98 2.96 9.24
CA ILE A 77 9.16 3.99 8.58
C ILE A 77 8.35 3.37 7.44
N ARG A 78 8.91 2.45 6.68
CA ARG A 78 8.21 1.74 5.60
C ARG A 78 7.06 0.88 6.13
N PHE A 79 7.22 0.26 7.29
CA PHE A 79 6.10 -0.45 7.95
C PHE A 79 4.95 0.51 8.30
N VAL A 80 5.27 1.63 8.94
CA VAL A 80 4.27 2.65 9.31
C VAL A 80 3.59 3.25 8.08
N GLN A 81 4.38 3.54 7.03
CA GLN A 81 3.87 4.03 5.75
C GLN A 81 2.89 3.05 5.10
N ALA A 82 3.18 1.74 5.18
CA ALA A 82 2.30 0.70 4.66
C ALA A 82 0.95 0.65 5.38
N ILE A 83 0.96 0.79 6.72
CA ILE A 83 -0.29 0.90 7.48
C ILE A 83 -1.10 2.10 6.98
N GLY A 84 -0.48 3.27 6.79
CA GLY A 84 -1.17 4.45 6.25
C GLY A 84 -1.75 4.21 4.84
N CYS A 85 -1.01 3.52 3.98
CA CYS A 85 -1.43 3.18 2.61
C CYS A 85 -2.70 2.35 2.54
N CYS A 86 -2.89 1.42 3.50
CA CYS A 86 -4.03 0.50 3.53
C CYS A 86 -5.37 1.21 3.65
N ALA A 87 -5.43 2.37 4.31
CA ALA A 87 -6.66 3.10 4.51
C ALA A 87 -7.39 3.40 3.20
N ALA A 88 -6.65 3.87 2.19
CA ALA A 88 -7.23 4.21 0.89
C ALA A 88 -7.75 2.96 0.18
N ALA A 89 -6.99 1.86 0.18
CA ALA A 89 -7.39 0.63 -0.50
C ALA A 89 -8.64 0.00 0.13
N VAL A 90 -8.67 -0.11 1.47
CA VAL A 90 -9.80 -0.72 2.19
C VAL A 90 -11.04 0.18 2.12
N ALA A 91 -10.85 1.50 2.27
CA ALA A 91 -11.96 2.46 2.15
C ALA A 91 -12.57 2.45 0.74
N ALA A 92 -11.75 2.40 -0.32
CA ALA A 92 -12.24 2.36 -1.70
C ALA A 92 -13.15 1.14 -1.94
N VAL A 93 -12.72 -0.05 -1.52
CA VAL A 93 -13.52 -1.27 -1.65
C VAL A 93 -14.83 -1.20 -0.84
N ALA A 94 -14.77 -0.67 0.39
CA ALA A 94 -15.94 -0.50 1.23
C ALA A 94 -16.93 0.51 0.62
N MET A 95 -16.43 1.67 0.18
CA MET A 95 -17.27 2.72 -0.42
C MET A 95 -17.94 2.30 -1.72
N VAL A 96 -17.28 1.48 -2.55
CA VAL A 96 -17.94 0.92 -3.75
C VAL A 96 -19.15 0.08 -3.36
N ARG A 97 -19.06 -0.71 -2.30
CA ARG A 97 -20.18 -1.52 -1.81
C ARG A 97 -21.27 -0.69 -1.18
N ASP A 98 -20.91 0.45 -0.58
CA ASP A 98 -21.88 1.35 0.08
C ASP A 98 -22.65 2.22 -0.94
N LEU A 99 -22.00 2.66 -2.02
CA LEU A 99 -22.50 3.67 -2.96
C LEU A 99 -23.15 3.08 -4.22
N PHE A 100 -22.76 1.87 -4.61
CA PHE A 100 -23.21 1.25 -5.88
C PHE A 100 -24.05 0.01 -5.63
N THR A 101 -25.04 -0.20 -6.48
CA THR A 101 -25.89 -1.40 -6.43
C THR A 101 -25.09 -2.66 -6.77
N VAL A 102 -25.63 -3.84 -6.40
CA VAL A 102 -25.01 -5.16 -6.73
C VAL A 102 -24.79 -5.32 -8.24
N LYS A 103 -25.61 -4.68 -9.09
CA LYS A 103 -25.46 -4.75 -10.55
C LYS A 103 -24.35 -3.82 -11.07
N GLU A 104 -24.10 -2.70 -10.42
CA GLU A 104 -23.12 -1.69 -10.84
C GLU A 104 -21.74 -1.93 -10.25
N SER A 105 -21.65 -2.47 -9.04
CA SER A 105 -20.40 -2.72 -8.32
C SER A 105 -19.35 -3.47 -9.15
N PRO A 106 -19.68 -4.52 -9.93
CA PRO A 106 -18.68 -5.22 -10.74
C PRO A 106 -17.99 -4.32 -11.77
N LYS A 107 -18.73 -3.38 -12.38
CA LYS A 107 -18.15 -2.44 -13.36
C LYS A 107 -17.18 -1.47 -12.69
N VAL A 108 -17.53 -0.98 -11.50
CA VAL A 108 -16.66 -0.07 -10.73
C VAL A 108 -15.41 -0.81 -10.24
N PHE A 109 -15.58 -2.05 -9.73
CA PHE A 109 -14.43 -2.89 -9.35
C PHE A 109 -13.51 -3.20 -10.54
N ALA A 110 -14.06 -3.46 -11.73
CA ALA A 110 -13.25 -3.66 -12.93
C ALA A 110 -12.41 -2.42 -13.25
N SER A 111 -12.97 -1.21 -13.10
CA SER A 111 -12.23 0.04 -13.28
C SER A 111 -11.12 0.22 -12.24
N LEU A 112 -11.38 -0.11 -10.97
CA LEU A 112 -10.36 -0.10 -9.91
C LEU A 112 -9.24 -1.10 -10.21
N MET A 113 -9.58 -2.32 -10.65
CA MET A 113 -8.60 -3.33 -11.02
C MET A 113 -7.74 -2.93 -12.22
N LEU A 114 -8.32 -2.20 -13.19
CA LEU A 114 -7.56 -1.65 -14.30
C LEU A 114 -6.47 -0.69 -13.82
N VAL A 115 -6.80 0.23 -12.91
CA VAL A 115 -5.83 1.16 -12.32
C VAL A 115 -4.73 0.40 -11.57
N ILE A 116 -5.10 -0.61 -10.77
CA ILE A 116 -4.14 -1.45 -10.02
C ILE A 116 -3.22 -2.22 -10.98
N ALA A 117 -3.73 -2.72 -12.10
CA ALA A 117 -2.96 -3.47 -13.08
C ALA A 117 -1.98 -2.58 -13.88
N VAL A 118 -2.37 -1.35 -14.22
CA VAL A 118 -1.52 -0.41 -14.99
C VAL A 118 -0.45 0.24 -14.10
N SER A 119 -0.73 0.45 -12.83
CA SER A 119 0.19 1.14 -11.90
C SER A 119 1.59 0.49 -11.81
N PRO A 120 1.75 -0.84 -11.72
CA PRO A 120 3.07 -1.47 -11.69
C PRO A 120 3.86 -1.32 -13.00
N MET A 121 3.20 -1.07 -14.11
CA MET A 121 3.87 -0.83 -15.40
C MET A 121 4.46 0.58 -15.50
N LEU A 122 3.76 1.57 -14.95
CA LEU A 122 4.20 2.98 -15.03
C LEU A 122 5.11 3.37 -13.86
N ALA A 123 4.90 2.77 -12.69
CA ALA A 123 5.59 3.18 -11.46
C ALA A 123 7.12 2.97 -11.50
N PRO A 124 7.68 1.86 -11.99
CA PRO A 124 9.13 1.70 -12.10
C PRO A 124 9.77 2.74 -13.01
N THR A 125 9.20 2.95 -14.20
CA THR A 125 9.68 3.95 -15.16
C THR A 125 9.71 5.36 -14.58
N ALA A 126 8.60 5.81 -14.00
CA ALA A 126 8.54 7.11 -13.32
C ALA A 126 9.52 7.19 -12.15
N GLY A 127 9.67 6.10 -11.38
CA GLY A 127 10.64 6.00 -10.28
C GLY A 127 12.07 6.09 -10.76
N GLY A 128 12.43 5.39 -11.84
CA GLY A 128 13.77 5.42 -12.43
C GLY A 128 14.17 6.83 -12.86
N TYR A 129 13.31 7.55 -13.55
CA TYR A 129 13.57 8.95 -13.94
C TYR A 129 13.69 9.88 -12.74
N LEU A 130 12.82 9.76 -11.72
CA LEU A 130 12.91 10.58 -10.51
C LEU A 130 14.23 10.33 -9.77
N ILE A 131 14.64 9.09 -9.62
CA ILE A 131 15.87 8.71 -8.92
C ILE A 131 17.09 9.22 -9.68
N ALA A 132 17.14 9.05 -11.00
CA ALA A 132 18.24 9.50 -11.84
C ALA A 132 18.40 11.04 -11.81
N ALA A 133 17.29 11.78 -11.74
CA ALA A 133 17.32 13.25 -11.76
C ALA A 133 17.52 13.89 -10.38
N LEU A 134 16.91 13.35 -9.33
CA LEU A 134 16.77 14.02 -8.03
C LEU A 134 17.15 13.14 -6.82
N GLY A 135 17.65 11.93 -7.06
CA GLY A 135 17.99 10.98 -5.99
C GLY A 135 16.77 10.19 -5.48
N TRP A 136 17.06 9.13 -4.70
CA TRP A 136 16.04 8.18 -4.24
C TRP A 136 14.99 8.79 -3.31
N GLN A 137 15.34 9.81 -2.53
CA GLN A 137 14.43 10.51 -1.62
C GLN A 137 13.28 11.18 -2.38
N SER A 138 13.49 11.59 -3.63
CA SER A 138 12.47 12.24 -4.47
C SER A 138 11.24 11.36 -4.69
N VAL A 139 11.40 10.04 -4.70
CA VAL A 139 10.27 9.10 -4.81
C VAL A 139 9.32 9.26 -3.62
N PHE A 140 9.84 9.41 -2.41
CA PHE A 140 9.02 9.58 -1.22
C PHE A 140 8.34 10.96 -1.17
N VAL A 141 9.02 12.01 -1.65
CA VAL A 141 8.41 13.33 -1.82
C VAL A 141 7.24 13.25 -2.80
N PHE A 142 7.43 12.61 -3.94
CA PHE A 142 6.38 12.43 -4.94
C PHE A 142 5.19 11.64 -4.41
N LEU A 143 5.44 10.52 -3.71
CA LEU A 143 4.40 9.72 -3.09
C LEU A 143 3.65 10.48 -2.00
N GLY A 144 4.36 11.25 -1.17
CA GLY A 144 3.76 12.13 -0.16
C GLY A 144 2.89 13.22 -0.79
N LEU A 145 3.34 13.84 -1.88
CA LEU A 145 2.58 14.84 -2.63
C LEU A 145 1.31 14.23 -3.23
N MET A 146 1.41 13.05 -3.85
CA MET A 146 0.24 12.33 -4.39
C MET A 146 -0.78 12.02 -3.30
N ALA A 147 -0.34 11.52 -2.14
CA ALA A 147 -1.21 11.27 -1.00
C ALA A 147 -1.85 12.55 -0.45
N PHE A 148 -1.12 13.66 -0.43
CA PHE A 148 -1.65 14.96 -0.03
C PHE A 148 -2.74 15.44 -0.98
N LEU A 149 -2.54 15.33 -2.30
CA LEU A 149 -3.57 15.66 -3.29
C LEU A 149 -4.79 14.75 -3.14
N MET A 150 -4.59 13.46 -2.89
CA MET A 150 -5.69 12.52 -2.60
C MET A 150 -6.44 12.90 -1.32
N LEU A 151 -5.73 13.34 -0.27
CA LEU A 151 -6.35 13.80 0.97
C LEU A 151 -7.24 15.03 0.70
N LEU A 152 -6.73 16.02 -0.01
CA LEU A 152 -7.52 17.21 -0.39
C LEU A 152 -8.74 16.82 -1.24
N ALA A 153 -8.54 15.99 -2.27
CA ALA A 153 -9.63 15.51 -3.11
C ALA A 153 -10.70 14.76 -2.29
N SER A 154 -10.29 13.93 -1.34
CA SER A 154 -11.23 13.19 -0.50
C SER A 154 -11.96 14.07 0.52
N ILE A 155 -11.37 15.18 0.96
CA ILE A 155 -12.05 16.15 1.81
C ILE A 155 -13.17 16.87 1.03
N TRP A 156 -12.88 17.32 -0.20
CA TRP A 156 -13.80 18.17 -0.97
C TRP A 156 -14.85 17.40 -1.77
N TRP A 157 -14.49 16.26 -2.36
CA TRP A 157 -15.37 15.57 -3.31
C TRP A 157 -15.94 14.25 -2.79
N LEU A 158 -15.30 13.60 -1.80
CA LEU A 158 -15.75 12.31 -1.35
C LEU A 158 -16.88 12.45 -0.33
N PRO A 159 -18.08 11.88 -0.59
CA PRO A 159 -19.17 11.88 0.40
C PRO A 159 -18.86 10.85 1.51
N GLU A 160 -19.44 11.02 2.71
CA GLU A 160 -19.49 9.95 3.69
C GLU A 160 -20.53 8.92 3.24
N SER A 161 -20.11 7.70 2.96
CA SER A 161 -20.97 6.65 2.42
C SER A 161 -21.58 5.76 3.48
N TYR A 162 -21.07 5.82 4.71
CA TYR A 162 -21.51 4.95 5.80
C TYR A 162 -21.67 5.73 7.10
N LYS A 163 -22.82 5.59 7.73
CA LYS A 163 -23.06 6.22 9.06
C LYS A 163 -22.24 5.48 10.11
N PRO A 164 -21.40 6.19 10.90
CA PRO A 164 -20.64 5.59 11.99
C PRO A 164 -21.54 4.81 12.94
N ASP A 165 -21.12 3.62 13.34
CA ASP A 165 -21.81 2.82 14.34
C ASP A 165 -21.09 2.89 15.69
N PRO A 166 -21.54 3.76 16.63
CA PRO A 166 -20.93 3.87 17.96
C PRO A 166 -21.01 2.59 18.77
N SER A 167 -21.98 1.71 18.48
CA SER A 167 -22.16 0.44 19.18
C SER A 167 -21.15 -0.62 18.78
N TYR A 168 -20.46 -0.44 17.63
CA TYR A 168 -19.45 -1.37 17.15
C TYR A 168 -18.25 -1.43 18.10
N SER A 169 -17.99 -2.63 18.62
CA SER A 169 -16.95 -2.84 19.63
C SER A 169 -15.58 -3.06 18.97
N LEU A 170 -14.61 -2.21 19.29
CA LEU A 170 -13.19 -2.41 18.92
C LEU A 170 -12.42 -3.32 19.90
N LYS A 171 -13.12 -3.98 20.86
CA LYS A 171 -12.44 -4.92 21.75
C LYS A 171 -11.87 -6.10 20.93
N PRO A 172 -10.67 -6.61 21.28
CA PRO A 172 -10.02 -7.68 20.49
C PRO A 172 -10.88 -8.94 20.35
N LYS A 173 -11.61 -9.33 21.42
CA LYS A 173 -12.42 -10.55 21.43
C LYS A 173 -13.56 -10.54 20.39
N PRO A 174 -14.45 -9.54 20.30
CA PRO A 174 -15.45 -9.46 19.24
C PRO A 174 -14.85 -9.43 17.83
N ILE A 175 -13.76 -8.66 17.61
CA ILE A 175 -13.09 -8.60 16.32
C ILE A 175 -12.57 -9.97 15.92
N LEU A 176 -11.85 -10.65 16.84
CA LEU A 176 -11.33 -12.00 16.58
C LEU A 176 -12.46 -12.99 16.28
N THR A 177 -13.59 -12.90 17.01
CA THR A 177 -14.74 -13.77 16.77
C THR A 177 -15.30 -13.56 15.36
N ASN A 178 -15.42 -12.31 14.90
CA ASN A 178 -15.88 -12.00 13.55
C ASN A 178 -14.92 -12.56 12.47
N PHE A 179 -13.61 -12.40 12.65
CA PHE A 179 -12.62 -13.01 11.74
C PHE A 179 -12.71 -14.53 11.73
N LEU A 180 -12.83 -15.17 12.90
CA LEU A 180 -12.97 -16.63 13.00
C LEU A 180 -14.26 -17.14 12.33
N THR A 181 -15.34 -16.38 12.37
CA THR A 181 -16.58 -16.73 11.68
C THR A 181 -16.37 -16.75 10.16
N VAL A 182 -15.73 -15.72 9.60
CA VAL A 182 -15.41 -15.68 8.17
C VAL A 182 -14.44 -16.79 7.78
N LEU A 183 -13.43 -17.05 8.62
CA LEU A 183 -12.46 -18.14 8.40
C LEU A 183 -13.09 -19.56 8.46
N LYS A 184 -14.28 -19.73 9.00
CA LYS A 184 -14.99 -21.00 9.00
C LYS A 184 -15.83 -21.26 7.74
N GLU A 185 -16.03 -20.24 6.90
CA GLU A 185 -16.80 -20.36 5.67
C GLU A 185 -15.99 -21.04 4.56
N PRO A 186 -16.41 -22.23 4.05
CA PRO A 186 -15.65 -22.95 3.02
C PRO A 186 -15.45 -22.15 1.74
N GLY A 187 -16.45 -21.37 1.32
CA GLY A 187 -16.38 -20.51 0.15
C GLY A 187 -15.29 -19.45 0.27
N PHE A 188 -15.03 -18.94 1.48
CA PHE A 188 -13.97 -17.97 1.72
C PHE A 188 -12.60 -18.53 1.35
N TYR A 189 -12.29 -19.75 1.77
CA TYR A 189 -10.98 -20.36 1.48
C TYR A 189 -10.72 -20.54 -0.01
N THR A 190 -11.72 -20.97 -0.77
CA THR A 190 -11.57 -21.17 -2.21
C THR A 190 -11.13 -19.88 -2.89
N TYR A 191 -11.85 -18.78 -2.67
CA TYR A 191 -11.54 -17.51 -3.29
C TYR A 191 -10.29 -16.84 -2.71
N ALA A 192 -10.09 -16.95 -1.39
CA ALA A 192 -8.94 -16.37 -0.72
C ALA A 192 -7.63 -17.04 -1.14
N LEU A 193 -7.59 -18.38 -1.22
CA LEU A 193 -6.40 -19.11 -1.64
C LEU A 193 -6.05 -18.88 -3.11
N VAL A 194 -7.04 -18.88 -4.02
CA VAL A 194 -6.80 -18.55 -5.43
C VAL A 194 -6.19 -17.16 -5.56
N SER A 195 -6.78 -16.16 -4.87
CA SER A 195 -6.26 -14.80 -4.87
C SER A 195 -4.86 -14.72 -4.25
N ALA A 196 -4.64 -15.37 -3.11
CA ALA A 196 -3.37 -15.36 -2.41
C ALA A 196 -2.24 -15.95 -3.26
N ILE A 197 -2.46 -17.09 -3.91
CA ILE A 197 -1.46 -17.73 -4.78
C ILE A 197 -1.14 -16.86 -5.98
N THR A 198 -2.17 -16.27 -6.62
CA THR A 198 -1.99 -15.39 -7.77
C THR A 198 -1.17 -14.14 -7.40
N PHE A 199 -1.53 -13.46 -6.30
CA PHE A 199 -0.79 -12.29 -5.84
C PHE A 199 0.61 -12.64 -5.32
N SER A 200 0.80 -13.81 -4.69
CA SER A 200 2.13 -14.25 -4.25
C SER A 200 3.10 -14.39 -5.43
N GLY A 201 2.66 -14.94 -6.55
CA GLY A 201 3.49 -15.01 -7.77
C GLY A 201 3.87 -13.63 -8.30
N LEU A 202 2.91 -12.71 -8.35
CA LEU A 202 3.17 -11.32 -8.77
C LEU A 202 4.16 -10.62 -7.84
N PHE A 203 3.97 -10.71 -6.53
CA PHE A 203 4.84 -10.03 -5.57
C PHE A 203 6.23 -10.67 -5.48
N ALA A 204 6.35 -11.98 -5.66
CA ALA A 204 7.64 -12.65 -5.78
C ALA A 204 8.42 -12.12 -6.99
N TYR A 205 7.77 -11.99 -8.15
CA TYR A 205 8.38 -11.37 -9.34
C TYR A 205 8.79 -9.93 -9.07
N VAL A 206 7.91 -9.10 -8.55
CA VAL A 206 8.17 -7.68 -8.25
C VAL A 206 9.33 -7.50 -7.27
N SER A 207 9.40 -8.33 -6.24
CA SER A 207 10.47 -8.27 -5.22
C SER A 207 11.82 -8.73 -5.74
N SER A 208 11.84 -9.73 -6.62
CA SER A 208 13.09 -10.32 -7.14
C SER A 208 13.62 -9.58 -8.37
N SER A 209 12.76 -8.90 -9.11
CA SER A 209 13.12 -8.29 -10.40
C SER A 209 14.28 -7.27 -10.33
N PRO A 210 14.42 -6.39 -9.31
CA PRO A 210 15.55 -5.48 -9.22
C PRO A 210 16.89 -6.23 -9.10
N ILE A 211 16.91 -7.29 -8.32
CA ILE A 211 18.13 -8.10 -8.13
C ILE A 211 18.53 -8.77 -9.44
N VAL A 212 17.57 -9.37 -10.14
CA VAL A 212 17.81 -10.05 -11.40
C VAL A 212 18.26 -9.06 -12.48
N PHE A 213 17.50 -8.02 -12.73
CA PHE A 213 17.78 -7.11 -13.84
C PHE A 213 18.91 -6.14 -13.55
N MET A 214 19.00 -5.56 -12.36
CA MET A 214 20.00 -4.54 -12.05
C MET A 214 21.31 -5.13 -11.51
N ASP A 215 21.29 -6.23 -10.73
CA ASP A 215 22.50 -6.82 -10.17
C ASP A 215 23.12 -7.89 -11.08
N ILE A 216 22.32 -8.79 -11.65
CA ILE A 216 22.82 -9.86 -12.51
C ILE A 216 23.04 -9.34 -13.92
N TYR A 217 21.99 -8.74 -14.54
CA TYR A 217 22.05 -8.25 -15.93
C TYR A 217 22.64 -6.84 -16.08
N LYS A 218 22.95 -6.14 -14.97
CA LYS A 218 23.55 -4.80 -14.96
C LYS A 218 22.74 -3.73 -15.71
N VAL A 219 21.45 -3.88 -15.80
CA VAL A 219 20.56 -2.89 -16.41
C VAL A 219 20.55 -1.62 -15.55
N SER A 220 20.55 -0.45 -16.20
CA SER A 220 20.50 0.84 -15.52
C SER A 220 19.12 1.08 -14.87
N GLU A 221 19.03 2.03 -13.92
CA GLU A 221 17.78 2.40 -13.25
C GLU A 221 16.69 2.83 -14.24
N THR A 222 17.08 3.57 -15.29
CA THR A 222 16.15 4.00 -16.34
C THR A 222 15.80 2.88 -17.32
N GLY A 223 16.72 1.93 -17.54
CA GLY A 223 16.46 0.78 -18.42
C GLY A 223 15.64 -0.32 -17.73
N TYR A 224 15.64 -0.37 -16.39
CA TYR A 224 14.81 -1.28 -15.61
C TYR A 224 13.33 -0.83 -15.58
N GLY A 225 13.05 0.48 -15.59
CA GLY A 225 11.70 1.05 -15.62
C GLY A 225 11.07 0.97 -17.00
#